data_a8803dbf3ec0ae90aeca2d09d914d430
#
_entry.id   a8803dbf3ec0ae90aeca2d09d914d430
#
_cell.length_a   1.000
_cell.length_b   1.000
_cell.length_c   1.000
_cell.angle_alpha   90.00
_cell.angle_beta   90.00
_cell.angle_gamma   90.00
#
_symmetry.space_group_name_H-M   'P 1'
#
loop_
_entity.id
_entity.type
_entity.pdbx_description
1 polymer ?
#
loop_
_entity_poly.entity_id
_entity_poly.type
_entity_poly.pdbx_seq_one_letter_code
_entity_poly.pdbx_strand_id
1 'polypeptide(L)'
;MYPLDYTEPVFRPPSEWKSLILQVTNGCSWNKCTFCDMYTSENKKFKPKKIELIEQEIIKVAQSGMKTGRVFLADGDAMMLPFNRLKEILELIKLHLPQVSRVSSYCLPRNLGNKSVEQLARLKELGLKLMYVGCESGDDEVLALVEKGETYQSSLIALNKIKQAGMKSSVMILNGLGGPELSRQHAINSAKLMNEAQPNFLSTLVVSFPLGEERFAKNFTKNGLAPYRQLTQQELFAEMETLLSELELEKTIFRSDHASNYLVLKGVLGSDKASLLGQVRAALHHPNEVELRPEWQRGL
;
A
#
# COMPACT_ATOMS: atom_id res chain seq x y z
N MET A 1 5.54 -28.62 -0.67
CA MET A 1 6.49 -27.80 0.14
C MET A 1 6.83 -26.56 -0.66
N TYR A 2 6.76 -25.38 -0.07
CA TYR A 2 7.12 -24.15 -0.78
C TYR A 2 8.65 -24.16 -1.03
N PRO A 3 9.13 -23.84 -2.22
CA PRO A 3 10.53 -24.08 -2.56
C PRO A 3 11.53 -23.08 -1.96
N LEU A 4 11.05 -21.99 -1.33
CA LEU A 4 11.87 -20.90 -0.82
C LEU A 4 11.77 -20.77 0.69
N ASP A 5 12.88 -20.41 1.30
CA ASP A 5 12.98 -20.04 2.71
C ASP A 5 12.94 -18.51 2.84
N TYR A 6 12.20 -18.00 3.84
CA TYR A 6 12.03 -16.57 4.06
C TYR A 6 12.62 -16.11 5.40
N THR A 7 13.11 -14.89 5.42
CA THR A 7 13.32 -14.17 6.69
C THR A 7 11.95 -13.64 7.13
N GLU A 8 11.31 -14.35 8.06
CA GLU A 8 9.98 -14.01 8.57
C GLU A 8 10.01 -12.81 9.55
N PRO A 9 8.88 -12.06 9.72
CA PRO A 9 7.64 -12.17 8.96
C PRO A 9 7.76 -11.57 7.54
N VAL A 10 6.99 -12.11 6.57
CA VAL A 10 6.92 -11.60 5.19
C VAL A 10 5.51 -11.15 4.88
N PHE A 11 5.38 -9.93 4.38
CA PHE A 11 4.09 -9.32 4.08
C PHE A 11 3.88 -9.16 2.58
N ARG A 12 2.64 -9.31 2.15
CA ARG A 12 2.20 -9.06 0.77
C ARG A 12 0.77 -8.53 0.75
N PRO A 13 0.38 -7.76 -0.27
CA PRO A 13 -1.02 -7.38 -0.44
C PRO A 13 -1.92 -8.61 -0.62
N PRO A 14 -3.15 -8.64 -0.08
CA PRO A 14 -4.08 -9.77 -0.25
C PRO A 14 -4.32 -10.16 -1.71
N SER A 15 -4.30 -9.18 -2.64
CA SER A 15 -4.42 -9.41 -4.09
C SER A 15 -3.24 -10.19 -4.70
N GLU A 16 -2.13 -10.33 -4.00
CA GLU A 16 -0.93 -11.09 -4.39
C GLU A 16 -0.84 -12.48 -3.72
N TRP A 17 -1.92 -12.97 -3.10
CA TRP A 17 -1.91 -14.24 -2.38
C TRP A 17 -1.49 -15.47 -3.23
N LYS A 18 -1.74 -15.41 -4.56
CA LYS A 18 -1.30 -16.44 -5.53
C LYS A 18 0.08 -16.17 -6.16
N SER A 19 0.69 -15.05 -5.87
CA SER A 19 1.98 -14.68 -6.45
C SER A 19 3.11 -15.40 -5.72
N LEU A 20 4.13 -15.81 -6.47
CA LEU A 20 5.39 -16.21 -5.87
C LEU A 20 5.98 -15.01 -5.14
N ILE A 21 6.29 -15.15 -3.86
CA ILE A 21 7.07 -14.15 -3.14
C ILE A 21 8.54 -14.40 -3.44
N LEU A 22 9.22 -13.37 -3.93
CA LEU A 22 10.67 -13.36 -4.09
C LEU A 22 11.24 -12.25 -3.20
N GLN A 23 11.86 -12.63 -2.10
CA GLN A 23 12.41 -11.69 -1.13
C GLN A 23 13.76 -11.17 -1.64
N VAL A 24 13.78 -9.95 -2.18
CA VAL A 24 14.97 -9.30 -2.78
C VAL A 24 15.64 -8.30 -1.84
N THR A 25 14.90 -7.85 -0.83
CA THR A 25 15.41 -7.06 0.30
C THR A 25 14.88 -7.65 1.60
N ASN A 26 15.45 -7.25 2.73
CA ASN A 26 14.92 -7.52 4.06
C ASN A 26 14.48 -6.20 4.69
N GLY A 27 13.31 -6.17 5.34
CA GLY A 27 12.82 -4.99 6.05
C GLY A 27 12.47 -3.78 5.17
N CYS A 28 12.27 -2.64 5.82
CA CYS A 28 11.94 -1.37 5.19
C CYS A 28 13.07 -0.36 5.39
N SER A 29 13.48 0.35 4.32
CA SER A 29 14.60 1.32 4.37
C SER A 29 14.28 2.55 5.20
N TRP A 30 13.00 2.90 5.32
CA TRP A 30 12.56 4.02 6.14
C TRP A 30 12.28 3.61 7.59
N ASN A 31 11.41 2.67 7.82
CA ASN A 31 11.05 2.02 9.08
C ASN A 31 10.87 2.96 10.29
N LYS A 32 10.37 4.20 10.06
CA LYS A 32 10.13 5.22 11.10
C LYS A 32 8.64 5.52 11.30
N CYS A 33 7.78 5.06 10.36
CA CYS A 33 6.34 5.31 10.46
C CYS A 33 5.80 4.78 11.80
N THR A 34 5.17 5.68 12.58
CA THR A 34 4.74 5.34 13.95
C THR A 34 3.56 4.39 14.00
N PHE A 35 2.80 4.28 12.90
CA PHE A 35 1.67 3.35 12.74
C PHE A 35 2.07 1.95 12.23
N CYS A 36 3.30 1.77 11.78
CA CYS A 36 3.69 0.53 11.09
C CYS A 36 4.59 -0.34 11.97
N ASP A 37 4.11 -1.56 12.25
CA ASP A 37 4.82 -2.56 13.04
C ASP A 37 5.38 -3.71 12.22
N MET A 38 5.21 -3.68 10.87
CA MET A 38 5.56 -4.80 9.98
C MET A 38 7.05 -5.17 10.00
N TYR A 39 7.94 -4.20 10.20
CA TYR A 39 9.38 -4.40 10.08
C TYR A 39 10.17 -3.97 11.34
N THR A 40 9.51 -3.99 12.51
CA THR A 40 10.12 -3.55 13.78
C THR A 40 10.96 -4.62 14.47
N SER A 41 10.83 -5.89 14.09
CA SER A 41 11.60 -6.98 14.70
C SER A 41 13.10 -6.89 14.33
N GLU A 42 13.96 -7.38 15.22
CA GLU A 42 15.43 -7.26 15.11
C GLU A 42 16.01 -7.86 13.83
N ASN A 43 15.42 -8.95 13.33
CA ASN A 43 15.81 -9.61 12.09
C ASN A 43 15.35 -8.88 10.83
N LYS A 44 14.56 -7.79 10.95
CA LYS A 44 14.00 -6.98 9.83
C LYS A 44 14.75 -5.70 9.56
N LYS A 45 16.02 -5.61 9.92
CA LYS A 45 16.88 -4.50 9.50
C LYS A 45 17.03 -4.49 7.98
N PHE A 46 16.82 -3.31 7.37
CA PHE A 46 16.91 -3.16 5.93
C PHE A 46 18.26 -3.62 5.37
N LYS A 47 18.21 -4.55 4.42
CA LYS A 47 19.39 -5.07 3.71
C LYS A 47 19.00 -5.62 2.34
N PRO A 48 19.67 -5.20 1.25
CA PRO A 48 19.57 -5.88 -0.05
C PRO A 48 20.07 -7.32 0.03
N LYS A 49 19.34 -8.27 -0.58
CA LYS A 49 19.80 -9.64 -0.75
C LYS A 49 20.86 -9.71 -1.87
N LYS A 50 21.87 -10.55 -1.74
CA LYS A 50 22.89 -10.77 -2.77
C LYS A 50 22.24 -11.35 -4.04
N ILE A 51 22.74 -10.95 -5.22
CA ILE A 51 22.13 -11.36 -6.50
C ILE A 51 22.28 -12.87 -6.71
N GLU A 52 23.40 -13.43 -6.32
CA GLU A 52 23.68 -14.84 -6.47
C GLU A 52 22.67 -15.70 -5.70
N LEU A 53 22.23 -15.21 -4.52
CA LEU A 53 21.19 -15.89 -3.72
C LEU A 53 19.80 -15.75 -4.38
N ILE A 54 19.49 -14.56 -4.94
CA ILE A 54 18.24 -14.33 -5.66
C ILE A 54 18.18 -15.24 -6.89
N GLU A 55 19.26 -15.34 -7.67
CA GLU A 55 19.35 -16.21 -8.83
C GLU A 55 19.15 -17.69 -8.44
N GLN A 56 19.85 -18.15 -7.39
CA GLN A 56 19.68 -19.50 -6.88
C GLN A 56 18.23 -19.82 -6.47
N GLU A 57 17.56 -18.87 -5.82
CA GLU A 57 16.14 -19.00 -5.46
C GLU A 57 15.24 -19.08 -6.69
N ILE A 58 15.48 -18.26 -7.71
CA ILE A 58 14.71 -18.28 -8.96
C ILE A 58 14.91 -19.62 -9.68
N ILE A 59 16.16 -20.12 -9.75
CA ILE A 59 16.49 -21.45 -10.34
C ILE A 59 15.80 -22.58 -9.55
N LYS A 60 15.85 -22.53 -8.22
CA LYS A 60 15.17 -23.49 -7.34
C LYS A 60 13.66 -23.55 -7.60
N VAL A 61 13.02 -22.38 -7.81
CA VAL A 61 11.61 -22.31 -8.20
C VAL A 61 11.39 -22.92 -9.58
N ALA A 62 12.21 -22.60 -10.57
CA ALA A 62 12.10 -23.17 -11.92
C ALA A 62 12.21 -24.70 -11.90
N GLN A 63 13.14 -25.27 -11.13
CA GLN A 63 13.35 -26.69 -10.99
C GLN A 63 12.27 -27.42 -10.18
N SER A 64 11.55 -26.69 -9.30
CA SER A 64 10.49 -27.28 -8.46
C SER A 64 9.23 -27.68 -9.22
N GLY A 65 9.08 -27.27 -10.48
CA GLY A 65 7.88 -27.47 -11.28
C GLY A 65 6.71 -26.55 -10.86
N MET A 66 6.92 -25.59 -9.95
CA MET A 66 5.88 -24.65 -9.53
C MET A 66 5.43 -23.79 -10.69
N LYS A 67 4.12 -23.84 -11.00
CA LYS A 67 3.51 -22.97 -12.01
C LYS A 67 3.09 -21.66 -11.38
N THR A 68 3.83 -20.59 -11.63
CA THR A 68 3.45 -19.24 -11.22
C THR A 68 3.45 -18.29 -12.42
N GLY A 69 2.37 -17.52 -12.56
CA GLY A 69 2.26 -16.47 -13.58
C GLY A 69 2.56 -15.07 -13.02
N ARG A 70 2.83 -14.97 -11.71
CA ARG A 70 3.06 -13.69 -11.05
C ARG A 70 4.14 -13.82 -9.98
N VAL A 71 4.96 -12.78 -9.86
CA VAL A 71 5.98 -12.64 -8.81
C VAL A 71 5.73 -11.34 -8.04
N PHE A 72 5.82 -11.40 -6.74
CA PHE A 72 5.83 -10.24 -5.86
C PHE A 72 7.23 -10.07 -5.29
N LEU A 73 7.90 -8.96 -5.65
CA LEU A 73 9.20 -8.62 -5.08
C LEU A 73 9.00 -8.11 -3.66
N ALA A 74 9.39 -8.90 -2.69
CA ALA A 74 9.40 -8.58 -1.28
C ALA A 74 10.86 -8.26 -0.84
N ASP A 75 11.16 -7.61 0.24
CA ASP A 75 10.31 -7.30 1.36
C ASP A 75 9.79 -5.86 1.26
N GLY A 76 9.59 -5.17 2.38
CA GLY A 76 8.93 -3.89 2.50
C GLY A 76 9.43 -2.75 1.61
N ASP A 77 10.59 -2.87 0.99
CA ASP A 77 11.19 -1.78 0.20
C ASP A 77 12.10 -2.24 -0.95
N ALA A 78 11.62 -3.18 -1.75
CA ALA A 78 12.37 -3.66 -2.93
C ALA A 78 12.69 -2.54 -3.92
N MET A 79 11.82 -1.52 -4.05
CA MET A 79 12.03 -0.41 -4.97
C MET A 79 13.13 0.57 -4.55
N MET A 80 13.68 0.44 -3.33
CA MET A 80 14.91 1.16 -2.92
C MET A 80 16.14 0.69 -3.71
N LEU A 81 16.14 -0.52 -4.24
CA LEU A 81 17.24 -1.04 -5.05
C LEU A 81 17.53 -0.12 -6.25
N PRO A 82 18.80 0.06 -6.63
CA PRO A 82 19.17 0.80 -7.85
C PRO A 82 18.56 0.18 -9.10
N PHE A 83 18.36 1.01 -10.13
CA PHE A 83 17.79 0.59 -11.42
C PHE A 83 18.48 -0.66 -12.00
N ASN A 84 19.82 -0.66 -12.06
CA ASN A 84 20.56 -1.79 -12.64
C ASN A 84 20.32 -3.09 -11.86
N ARG A 85 20.17 -3.01 -10.53
CA ARG A 85 19.89 -4.17 -9.70
C ARG A 85 18.48 -4.73 -9.93
N LEU A 86 17.48 -3.84 -10.00
CA LEU A 86 16.11 -4.23 -10.34
C LEU A 86 16.03 -4.84 -11.74
N LYS A 87 16.73 -4.23 -12.72
CA LYS A 87 16.82 -4.73 -14.09
C LYS A 87 17.37 -6.16 -14.11
N GLU A 88 18.51 -6.40 -13.46
CA GLU A 88 19.16 -7.72 -13.37
C GLU A 88 18.22 -8.77 -12.77
N ILE A 89 17.53 -8.45 -11.65
CA ILE A 89 16.56 -9.37 -11.03
C ILE A 89 15.42 -9.71 -11.99
N LEU A 90 14.90 -8.71 -12.73
CA LEU A 90 13.79 -8.93 -13.68
C LEU A 90 14.25 -9.75 -14.90
N GLU A 91 15.49 -9.55 -15.36
CA GLU A 91 16.09 -10.34 -16.44
C GLU A 91 16.27 -11.80 -16.01
N LEU A 92 16.71 -12.08 -14.78
CA LEU A 92 16.79 -13.43 -14.22
C LEU A 92 15.39 -14.09 -14.11
N ILE A 93 14.39 -13.35 -13.64
CA ILE A 93 12.99 -13.85 -13.61
C ILE A 93 12.54 -14.21 -15.02
N LYS A 94 12.78 -13.34 -16.01
CA LYS A 94 12.38 -13.56 -17.39
C LYS A 94 13.10 -14.76 -18.03
N LEU A 95 14.36 -14.97 -17.69
CA LEU A 95 15.19 -16.08 -18.17
C LEU A 95 14.71 -17.42 -17.62
N HIS A 96 14.55 -17.53 -16.31
CA HIS A 96 14.30 -18.81 -15.64
C HIS A 96 12.80 -19.12 -15.42
N LEU A 97 11.93 -18.09 -15.42
CA LEU A 97 10.49 -18.21 -15.22
C LEU A 97 9.72 -17.49 -16.35
N PRO A 98 9.89 -17.91 -17.63
CA PRO A 98 9.32 -17.23 -18.81
C PRO A 98 7.79 -17.14 -18.80
N GLN A 99 7.11 -17.99 -18.01
CA GLN A 99 5.65 -17.96 -17.83
C GLN A 99 5.16 -16.81 -16.94
N VAL A 100 6.07 -16.08 -16.26
CA VAL A 100 5.69 -14.94 -15.41
C VAL A 100 5.28 -13.77 -16.29
N SER A 101 4.01 -13.42 -16.22
CA SER A 101 3.41 -12.33 -16.99
C SER A 101 3.42 -10.98 -16.29
N ARG A 102 3.55 -11.00 -14.95
CA ARG A 102 3.54 -9.79 -14.10
C ARG A 102 4.44 -9.94 -12.90
N VAL A 103 5.28 -8.94 -12.69
CA VAL A 103 5.97 -8.67 -11.43
C VAL A 103 5.35 -7.46 -10.78
N SER A 104 5.23 -7.46 -9.47
CA SER A 104 4.72 -6.37 -8.63
C SER A 104 5.59 -6.17 -7.40
N SER A 105 5.49 -5.01 -6.76
CA SER A 105 6.26 -4.68 -5.55
C SER A 105 5.59 -3.61 -4.72
N TYR A 106 5.88 -3.57 -3.42
CA TYR A 106 5.70 -2.36 -2.63
C TYR A 106 6.62 -1.25 -3.12
N CYS A 107 6.17 -0.01 -2.95
CA CYS A 107 6.91 1.18 -3.36
C CYS A 107 6.60 2.33 -2.40
N LEU A 108 7.62 2.89 -1.77
CA LEU A 108 7.51 4.20 -1.12
C LEU A 108 7.67 5.30 -2.20
N PRO A 109 6.95 6.43 -2.13
CA PRO A 109 7.11 7.52 -3.10
C PRO A 109 8.58 7.94 -3.32
N ARG A 110 9.36 8.05 -2.25
CA ARG A 110 10.79 8.38 -2.29
C ARG A 110 11.66 7.44 -3.12
N ASN A 111 11.26 6.17 -3.27
CA ASN A 111 12.03 5.19 -4.04
C ASN A 111 12.13 5.54 -5.53
N LEU A 112 11.22 6.39 -6.01
CA LEU A 112 11.18 6.83 -7.39
C LEU A 112 11.93 8.15 -7.63
N GLY A 113 12.43 8.80 -6.56
CA GLY A 113 13.18 10.05 -6.68
C GLY A 113 14.35 9.95 -7.64
N ASN A 114 15.16 8.91 -7.48
CA ASN A 114 16.40 8.67 -8.23
C ASN A 114 16.21 7.79 -9.48
N LYS A 115 14.98 7.52 -9.91
CA LYS A 115 14.68 6.75 -11.13
C LYS A 115 13.97 7.63 -12.15
N SER A 116 14.47 7.64 -13.38
CA SER A 116 13.80 8.37 -14.46
C SER A 116 12.57 7.62 -14.97
N VAL A 117 11.70 8.30 -15.71
CA VAL A 117 10.53 7.69 -16.35
C VAL A 117 10.95 6.60 -17.35
N GLU A 118 12.03 6.82 -18.09
CA GLU A 118 12.59 5.86 -19.05
C GLU A 118 13.11 4.61 -18.35
N GLN A 119 13.76 4.77 -17.19
CA GLN A 119 14.21 3.65 -16.36
C GLN A 119 13.01 2.82 -15.87
N LEU A 120 11.96 3.48 -15.38
CA LEU A 120 10.73 2.80 -14.96
C LEU A 120 10.04 2.11 -16.13
N ALA A 121 9.95 2.75 -17.31
CA ALA A 121 9.42 2.14 -18.53
C ALA A 121 10.21 0.88 -18.93
N ARG A 122 11.54 0.93 -18.80
CA ARG A 122 12.38 -0.25 -19.04
C ARG A 122 12.11 -1.39 -18.06
N LEU A 123 11.94 -1.09 -16.76
CA LEU A 123 11.55 -2.11 -15.76
C LEU A 123 10.17 -2.71 -16.08
N LYS A 124 9.22 -1.88 -16.57
CA LYS A 124 7.90 -2.37 -17.02
C LYS A 124 8.02 -3.35 -18.17
N GLU A 125 8.84 -3.08 -19.19
CA GLU A 125 9.10 -3.98 -20.32
C GLU A 125 9.67 -5.34 -19.86
N LEU A 126 10.45 -5.33 -18.79
CA LEU A 126 10.98 -6.53 -18.14
C LEU A 126 9.97 -7.23 -17.22
N GLY A 127 8.76 -6.70 -17.09
CA GLY A 127 7.66 -7.35 -16.38
C GLY A 127 7.19 -6.71 -15.08
N LEU A 128 7.85 -5.65 -14.58
CA LEU A 128 7.44 -4.93 -13.38
C LEU A 128 6.27 -3.99 -13.72
N LYS A 129 5.05 -4.47 -13.56
CA LYS A 129 3.84 -3.83 -14.11
C LYS A 129 2.95 -3.13 -13.08
N LEU A 130 3.09 -3.46 -11.79
CA LEU A 130 2.21 -2.97 -10.74
C LEU A 130 3.00 -2.56 -9.50
N MET A 131 2.80 -1.32 -9.05
CA MET A 131 3.34 -0.77 -7.81
C MET A 131 2.25 -0.63 -6.76
N TYR A 132 2.47 -1.18 -5.58
CA TYR A 132 1.65 -0.93 -4.40
C TYR A 132 2.26 0.23 -3.62
N VAL A 133 1.61 1.39 -3.69
CA VAL A 133 2.14 2.64 -3.14
C VAL A 133 1.39 3.00 -1.87
N GLY A 134 2.08 2.93 -0.74
CA GLY A 134 1.55 3.42 0.53
C GLY A 134 1.68 4.93 0.60
N CYS A 135 0.67 5.66 0.16
CA CYS A 135 0.57 7.11 0.40
C CYS A 135 0.11 7.39 1.83
N GLU A 136 -0.80 6.57 2.33
CA GLU A 136 -1.44 6.57 3.66
C GLU A 136 -2.32 7.79 3.91
N SER A 137 -1.89 8.98 3.47
CA SER A 137 -2.60 10.26 3.52
C SER A 137 -2.17 11.16 2.36
N GLY A 138 -3.03 12.11 2.00
CA GLY A 138 -2.67 13.27 1.18
C GLY A 138 -2.47 14.53 1.99
N ASP A 139 -2.50 14.44 3.31
CA ASP A 139 -2.36 15.58 4.22
C ASP A 139 -0.96 15.64 4.82
N ASP A 140 -0.25 16.75 4.60
CA ASP A 140 1.16 16.90 5.01
C ASP A 140 1.31 16.96 6.54
N GLU A 141 0.32 17.49 7.27
CA GLU A 141 0.34 17.51 8.72
C GLU A 141 0.20 16.09 9.28
N VAL A 142 -0.76 15.33 8.77
CA VAL A 142 -0.94 13.92 9.15
C VAL A 142 0.31 13.11 8.81
N LEU A 143 0.88 13.29 7.61
CA LEU A 143 2.10 12.58 7.19
C LEU A 143 3.31 12.89 8.09
N ALA A 144 3.43 14.14 8.55
CA ALA A 144 4.46 14.55 9.49
C ALA A 144 4.26 13.93 10.88
N LEU A 145 3.01 13.97 11.41
CA LEU A 145 2.66 13.38 12.70
C LEU A 145 2.97 11.88 12.78
N VAL A 146 2.72 11.15 11.70
CA VAL A 146 2.96 9.71 11.67
C VAL A 146 4.38 9.32 11.20
N GLU A 147 5.26 10.30 11.06
CA GLU A 147 6.65 10.13 10.61
C GLU A 147 6.76 9.34 9.30
N LYS A 148 5.79 9.52 8.38
CA LYS A 148 5.81 8.85 7.07
C LYS A 148 7.04 9.24 6.24
N GLY A 149 7.52 10.48 6.43
CA GLY A 149 8.65 11.05 5.71
C GLY A 149 8.36 11.31 4.23
N GLU A 150 7.11 11.35 3.85
CA GLU A 150 6.60 11.73 2.54
C GLU A 150 5.75 12.99 2.66
N THR A 151 5.43 13.59 1.54
CA THR A 151 4.52 14.73 1.43
C THR A 151 3.48 14.47 0.34
N TYR A 152 2.45 15.30 0.30
CA TYR A 152 1.51 15.37 -0.82
C TYR A 152 2.27 15.41 -2.16
N GLN A 153 3.21 16.36 -2.26
CA GLN A 153 3.95 16.59 -3.48
C GLN A 153 4.86 15.41 -3.87
N SER A 154 5.57 14.79 -2.90
CA SER A 154 6.41 13.62 -3.19
C SER A 154 5.58 12.43 -3.68
N SER A 155 4.41 12.23 -3.10
CA SER A 155 3.46 11.19 -3.49
C SER A 155 2.91 11.44 -4.90
N LEU A 156 2.49 12.67 -5.19
CA LEU A 156 1.98 13.04 -6.52
C LEU A 156 3.03 12.86 -7.62
N ILE A 157 4.27 13.31 -7.38
CA ILE A 157 5.39 13.13 -8.32
C ILE A 157 5.62 11.64 -8.60
N ALA A 158 5.64 10.81 -7.55
CA ALA A 158 5.86 9.38 -7.68
C ALA A 158 4.76 8.70 -8.50
N LEU A 159 3.49 8.99 -8.20
CA LEU A 159 2.34 8.43 -8.92
C LEU A 159 2.33 8.86 -10.39
N ASN A 160 2.66 10.12 -10.68
CA ASN A 160 2.79 10.62 -12.04
C ASN A 160 3.93 9.94 -12.82
N LYS A 161 5.10 9.68 -12.19
CA LYS A 161 6.19 8.91 -12.81
C LYS A 161 5.76 7.48 -13.15
N ILE A 162 5.05 6.79 -12.25
CA ILE A 162 4.48 5.46 -12.50
C ILE A 162 3.55 5.49 -13.72
N LYS A 163 2.65 6.46 -13.77
CA LYS A 163 1.69 6.65 -14.87
C LYS A 163 2.41 6.93 -16.20
N GLN A 164 3.37 7.87 -16.22
CA GLN A 164 4.15 8.22 -17.40
C GLN A 164 4.97 7.04 -17.92
N ALA A 165 5.51 6.19 -17.05
CA ALA A 165 6.19 4.95 -17.42
C ALA A 165 5.22 3.86 -17.93
N GLY A 166 3.91 4.13 -17.91
CA GLY A 166 2.87 3.21 -18.33
C GLY A 166 2.70 2.01 -17.39
N MET A 167 3.19 2.08 -16.16
CA MET A 167 2.96 1.10 -15.10
C MET A 167 1.62 1.36 -14.42
N LYS A 168 1.11 0.37 -13.68
CA LYS A 168 -0.08 0.52 -12.85
C LYS A 168 0.29 0.84 -11.42
N SER A 169 -0.49 1.72 -10.79
CA SER A 169 -0.41 2.00 -9.36
C SER A 169 -1.63 1.45 -8.61
N SER A 170 -1.37 0.87 -7.45
CA SER A 170 -2.38 0.52 -6.43
C SER A 170 -2.05 1.33 -5.19
N VAL A 171 -2.85 2.34 -4.91
CA VAL A 171 -2.60 3.28 -3.81
C VAL A 171 -3.35 2.87 -2.57
N MET A 172 -2.71 3.04 -1.42
CA MET A 172 -3.26 2.81 -0.09
C MET A 172 -3.45 4.13 0.63
N ILE A 173 -4.65 4.33 1.21
CA ILE A 173 -4.97 5.38 2.18
C ILE A 173 -5.44 4.70 3.47
N LEU A 174 -4.98 5.18 4.63
CA LEU A 174 -5.32 4.63 5.93
C LEU A 174 -6.38 5.49 6.62
N ASN A 175 -7.59 4.95 6.74
CA ASN A 175 -8.68 5.61 7.45
C ASN A 175 -8.38 5.67 8.96
N GLY A 176 -8.72 6.80 9.57
CA GLY A 176 -8.49 7.06 10.99
C GLY A 176 -7.07 7.53 11.34
N LEU A 177 -6.19 7.67 10.33
CA LEU A 177 -4.78 8.01 10.55
C LEU A 177 -4.60 9.40 11.21
N GLY A 178 -5.48 10.36 10.91
CA GLY A 178 -5.45 11.71 11.46
C GLY A 178 -6.07 11.84 12.86
N GLY A 179 -6.64 10.76 13.41
CA GLY A 179 -7.45 10.87 14.64
C GLY A 179 -8.67 11.79 14.45
N PRO A 180 -9.42 12.08 15.52
CA PRO A 180 -10.65 12.87 15.39
C PRO A 180 -10.44 14.30 14.87
N GLU A 181 -9.36 14.95 15.28
CA GLU A 181 -9.13 16.38 14.95
C GLU A 181 -8.78 16.60 13.49
N LEU A 182 -8.01 15.68 12.88
CA LEU A 182 -7.52 15.84 11.52
C LEU A 182 -8.26 14.97 10.50
N SER A 183 -9.26 14.18 10.93
CA SER A 183 -9.99 13.22 10.11
C SER A 183 -10.55 13.86 8.81
N ARG A 184 -11.25 15.00 8.94
CA ARG A 184 -11.86 15.68 7.81
C ARG A 184 -10.82 16.19 6.80
N GLN A 185 -9.76 16.86 7.28
CA GLN A 185 -8.70 17.37 6.38
C GLN A 185 -7.91 16.23 5.74
N HIS A 186 -7.64 15.14 6.49
CA HIS A 186 -7.05 13.92 5.97
C HIS A 186 -7.85 13.36 4.80
N ALA A 187 -9.17 13.23 4.93
CA ALA A 187 -10.04 12.73 3.89
C ALA A 187 -10.03 13.64 2.64
N ILE A 188 -10.20 14.96 2.82
CA ILE A 188 -10.23 15.94 1.72
C ILE A 188 -8.89 15.96 0.97
N ASN A 189 -7.76 16.08 1.67
CA ASN A 189 -6.45 16.16 1.05
C ASN A 189 -6.03 14.83 0.40
N SER A 190 -6.47 13.69 0.97
CA SER A 190 -6.29 12.38 0.32
C SER A 190 -7.09 12.26 -0.96
N ALA A 191 -8.35 12.74 -0.99
CA ALA A 191 -9.15 12.77 -2.21
C ALA A 191 -8.50 13.67 -3.27
N LYS A 192 -8.03 14.86 -2.88
CA LYS A 192 -7.33 15.78 -3.79
C LYS A 192 -6.11 15.14 -4.43
N LEU A 193 -5.26 14.46 -3.64
CA LEU A 193 -4.10 13.73 -4.15
C LEU A 193 -4.52 12.66 -5.18
N MET A 194 -5.58 11.90 -4.88
CA MET A 194 -6.06 10.85 -5.79
C MET A 194 -6.66 11.44 -7.07
N ASN A 195 -7.39 12.56 -6.98
CA ASN A 195 -7.96 13.25 -8.14
C ASN A 195 -6.88 13.74 -9.11
N GLU A 196 -5.79 14.28 -8.60
CA GLU A 196 -4.66 14.70 -9.44
C GLU A 196 -3.88 13.52 -10.04
N ALA A 197 -3.69 12.44 -9.27
CA ALA A 197 -2.90 11.28 -9.69
C ALA A 197 -3.67 10.31 -10.60
N GLN A 198 -4.99 10.13 -10.42
CA GLN A 198 -5.82 9.16 -11.14
C GLN A 198 -5.23 7.74 -11.13
N PRO A 199 -5.05 7.10 -9.96
CA PRO A 199 -4.43 5.78 -9.86
C PRO A 199 -5.32 4.70 -10.49
N ASN A 200 -4.73 3.54 -10.88
CA ASN A 200 -5.51 2.43 -11.41
C ASN A 200 -6.35 1.72 -10.33
N PHE A 201 -5.80 1.67 -9.11
CA PHE A 201 -6.46 1.07 -7.95
C PHE A 201 -6.30 1.99 -6.75
N LEU A 202 -7.37 2.13 -5.98
CA LEU A 202 -7.38 2.81 -4.68
C LEU A 202 -7.94 1.85 -3.65
N SER A 203 -7.19 1.64 -2.57
CA SER A 203 -7.63 0.83 -1.44
C SER A 203 -7.61 1.63 -0.15
N THR A 204 -8.60 1.38 0.72
CA THR A 204 -8.62 1.95 2.06
C THR A 204 -8.63 0.85 3.11
N LEU A 205 -7.88 1.08 4.19
CA LEU A 205 -7.82 0.24 5.38
C LEU A 205 -8.00 1.12 6.61
N VAL A 206 -8.61 0.60 7.65
CA VAL A 206 -8.59 1.26 8.96
C VAL A 206 -7.22 1.02 9.59
N VAL A 207 -6.62 2.10 10.12
CA VAL A 207 -5.36 2.00 10.86
C VAL A 207 -5.55 1.11 12.09
N SER A 208 -4.57 0.28 12.38
CA SER A 208 -4.57 -0.63 13.52
C SER A 208 -3.20 -0.69 14.19
N PHE A 209 -3.19 -1.02 15.47
CA PHE A 209 -2.00 -0.99 16.32
C PHE A 209 -1.84 -2.33 17.05
N PRO A 210 -1.44 -3.41 16.37
CA PRO A 210 -1.33 -4.73 16.99
C PRO A 210 -0.28 -4.80 18.12
N LEU A 211 0.69 -3.90 18.13
CA LEU A 211 1.70 -3.79 19.20
C LEU A 211 1.45 -2.60 20.16
N GLY A 212 0.24 -2.02 20.13
CA GLY A 212 -0.14 -0.87 20.92
C GLY A 212 0.02 0.47 20.18
N GLU A 213 -0.73 1.48 20.61
CA GLU A 213 -0.80 2.79 19.95
C GLU A 213 0.10 3.87 20.58
N GLU A 214 0.83 3.55 21.66
CA GLU A 214 1.56 4.56 22.44
C GLU A 214 2.60 5.31 21.61
N ARG A 215 3.32 4.59 20.74
CA ARG A 215 4.33 5.18 19.83
C ARG A 215 3.68 6.16 18.86
N PHE A 216 2.51 5.83 18.37
CA PHE A 216 1.74 6.64 17.44
C PHE A 216 1.10 7.84 18.16
N ALA A 217 0.39 7.61 19.26
CA ALA A 217 -0.36 8.60 20.01
C ALA A 217 0.53 9.74 20.56
N LYS A 218 1.76 9.42 20.94
CA LYS A 218 2.73 10.37 21.52
C LYS A 218 2.97 11.59 20.63
N ASN A 219 2.96 11.44 19.33
CA ASN A 219 3.25 12.55 18.42
C ASN A 219 2.11 13.56 18.34
N PHE A 220 0.88 13.17 18.61
CA PHE A 220 -0.27 14.09 18.62
C PHE A 220 -0.13 15.12 19.74
N THR A 221 0.03 14.68 20.99
CA THR A 221 0.20 15.58 22.14
C THR A 221 1.48 16.41 22.04
N LYS A 222 2.58 15.85 21.51
CA LYS A 222 3.83 16.58 21.32
C LYS A 222 3.68 17.76 20.35
N ASN A 223 2.76 17.68 19.39
CA ASN A 223 2.46 18.74 18.44
C ASN A 223 1.26 19.61 18.85
N GLY A 224 0.82 19.54 20.10
CA GLY A 224 -0.24 20.40 20.65
C GLY A 224 -1.66 19.98 20.32
N LEU A 225 -1.85 18.80 19.73
CA LEU A 225 -3.17 18.21 19.49
C LEU A 225 -3.69 17.52 20.77
N ALA A 226 -4.98 17.26 20.84
CA ALA A 226 -5.55 16.42 21.88
C ALA A 226 -4.91 15.01 21.86
N PRO A 227 -4.92 14.28 23.01
CA PRO A 227 -4.47 12.90 23.02
C PRO A 227 -5.18 12.09 21.92
N TYR A 228 -4.39 11.38 21.12
CA TYR A 228 -4.95 10.52 20.08
C TYR A 228 -5.91 9.51 20.69
N ARG A 229 -7.00 9.28 20.01
CA ARG A 229 -7.86 8.12 20.15
C ARG A 229 -8.25 7.60 18.77
N GLN A 230 -8.50 6.33 18.68
CA GLN A 230 -9.04 5.75 17.46
C GLN A 230 -10.42 6.34 17.15
N LEU A 231 -10.72 6.47 15.86
CA LEU A 231 -12.07 6.84 15.43
C LEU A 231 -13.07 5.75 15.78
N THR A 232 -14.23 6.17 16.27
CA THR A 232 -15.38 5.27 16.39
C THR A 232 -15.85 4.79 15.02
N GLN A 233 -16.66 3.74 14.98
CA GLN A 233 -17.25 3.24 13.74
C GLN A 233 -17.99 4.34 12.96
N GLN A 234 -18.77 5.18 13.64
CA GLN A 234 -19.48 6.31 13.01
C GLN A 234 -18.51 7.36 12.44
N GLU A 235 -17.46 7.70 13.17
CA GLU A 235 -16.43 8.64 12.70
C GLU A 235 -15.68 8.09 11.48
N LEU A 236 -15.40 6.78 11.43
CA LEU A 236 -14.81 6.14 10.27
C LEU A 236 -15.73 6.20 9.05
N PHE A 237 -17.04 6.04 9.24
CA PHE A 237 -18.00 6.20 8.14
C PHE A 237 -18.11 7.65 7.68
N ALA A 238 -18.07 8.62 8.58
CA ALA A 238 -18.08 10.04 8.24
C ALA A 238 -16.81 10.46 7.48
N GLU A 239 -15.64 9.93 7.87
CA GLU A 239 -14.39 10.11 7.13
C GLU A 239 -14.47 9.51 5.73
N MET A 240 -14.99 8.29 5.61
CA MET A 240 -15.20 7.62 4.32
C MET A 240 -16.21 8.34 3.44
N GLU A 241 -17.30 8.87 4.01
CA GLU A 241 -18.27 9.69 3.28
C GLU A 241 -17.58 10.93 2.72
N THR A 242 -16.80 11.63 3.54
CA THR A 242 -16.02 12.80 3.12
C THR A 242 -15.07 12.44 1.98
N LEU A 243 -14.26 11.39 2.16
CA LEU A 243 -13.32 10.92 1.15
C LEU A 243 -14.03 10.62 -0.18
N LEU A 244 -15.07 9.79 -0.16
CA LEU A 244 -15.80 9.39 -1.37
C LEU A 244 -16.53 10.58 -2.04
N SER A 245 -17.03 11.53 -1.26
CA SER A 245 -17.71 12.73 -1.78
C SER A 245 -16.75 13.60 -2.58
N GLU A 246 -15.53 13.79 -2.10
CA GLU A 246 -14.48 14.60 -2.71
C GLU A 246 -13.72 13.91 -3.86
N LEU A 247 -13.83 12.58 -4.00
CA LEU A 247 -13.17 11.83 -5.06
C LEU A 247 -13.83 12.10 -6.43
N GLU A 248 -13.01 12.49 -7.42
CA GLU A 248 -13.37 12.69 -8.82
C GLU A 248 -12.51 11.79 -9.72
N LEU A 249 -12.70 10.47 -9.59
CA LEU A 249 -11.92 9.46 -10.28
C LEU A 249 -12.72 8.83 -11.42
N GLU A 250 -12.11 8.70 -12.60
CA GLU A 250 -12.80 8.24 -13.82
C GLU A 250 -12.91 6.70 -13.91
N LYS A 251 -11.78 6.01 -13.70
CA LYS A 251 -11.65 4.56 -13.99
C LYS A 251 -10.96 3.77 -12.88
N THR A 252 -10.79 4.37 -11.71
CA THR A 252 -10.10 3.76 -10.58
C THR A 252 -10.93 2.65 -9.97
N ILE A 253 -10.36 1.46 -9.88
CA ILE A 253 -10.96 0.35 -9.14
C ILE A 253 -10.77 0.61 -7.65
N PHE A 254 -11.88 0.76 -6.92
CA PHE A 254 -11.90 1.01 -5.49
C PHE A 254 -12.10 -0.28 -4.71
N ARG A 255 -11.34 -0.45 -3.64
CA ARG A 255 -11.43 -1.56 -2.70
C ARG A 255 -11.28 -1.08 -1.26
N SER A 256 -12.33 -1.25 -0.47
CA SER A 256 -12.32 -1.08 0.98
C SER A 256 -12.85 -2.36 1.61
N ASP A 257 -12.18 -3.48 1.27
CA ASP A 257 -12.62 -4.84 1.63
C ASP A 257 -11.62 -5.58 2.54
N HIS A 258 -10.59 -4.88 3.01
CA HIS A 258 -9.66 -5.41 4.00
C HIS A 258 -10.38 -5.80 5.30
N ALA A 259 -9.85 -6.77 6.03
CA ALA A 259 -10.43 -7.26 7.27
C ALA A 259 -10.58 -6.16 8.34
N SER A 260 -9.74 -5.12 8.33
CA SER A 260 -9.85 -3.99 9.26
C SER A 260 -11.08 -3.09 9.05
N ASN A 261 -11.74 -3.15 7.88
CA ASN A 261 -12.90 -2.32 7.58
C ASN A 261 -14.20 -2.95 8.11
N TYR A 262 -15.07 -2.15 8.70
CA TYR A 262 -16.42 -2.57 9.10
C TYR A 262 -17.34 -2.82 7.90
N LEU A 263 -17.27 -1.92 6.89
CA LEU A 263 -18.07 -1.97 5.68
C LEU A 263 -17.21 -2.40 4.49
N VAL A 264 -17.69 -3.40 3.76
CA VAL A 264 -17.02 -3.88 2.54
C VAL A 264 -17.52 -3.09 1.33
N LEU A 265 -16.62 -2.29 0.73
CA LEU A 265 -16.93 -1.50 -0.46
C LEU A 265 -16.06 -1.95 -1.65
N LYS A 266 -16.72 -2.17 -2.79
CA LYS A 266 -16.07 -2.55 -4.05
C LYS A 266 -16.78 -1.89 -5.22
N GLY A 267 -16.03 -1.25 -6.11
CA GLY A 267 -16.62 -0.61 -7.29
C GLY A 267 -15.57 0.02 -8.19
N VAL A 268 -16.02 0.66 -9.23
CA VAL A 268 -15.24 1.52 -10.11
C VAL A 268 -15.66 2.96 -9.86
N LEU A 269 -14.78 3.77 -9.32
CA LEU A 269 -15.05 5.20 -9.11
C LEU A 269 -15.15 5.89 -10.49
N GLY A 270 -16.20 6.59 -10.70
CA GLY A 270 -16.63 7.09 -12.02
C GLY A 270 -18.00 6.56 -12.39
N SER A 271 -18.24 5.26 -12.31
CA SER A 271 -19.56 4.66 -12.51
C SER A 271 -20.31 4.39 -11.21
N ASP A 272 -19.61 3.94 -10.17
CA ASP A 272 -20.23 3.39 -8.97
C ASP A 272 -20.18 4.34 -7.76
N LYS A 273 -19.63 5.56 -7.92
CA LYS A 273 -19.46 6.53 -6.82
C LYS A 273 -20.77 6.77 -6.05
N ALA A 274 -21.88 7.00 -6.74
CA ALA A 274 -23.18 7.26 -6.11
C ALA A 274 -23.66 6.08 -5.27
N SER A 275 -23.50 4.85 -5.78
CA SER A 275 -23.84 3.61 -5.06
C SER A 275 -22.97 3.40 -3.83
N LEU A 276 -21.65 3.63 -3.95
CA LEU A 276 -20.71 3.51 -2.83
C LEU A 276 -21.02 4.53 -1.74
N LEU A 277 -21.31 5.79 -2.10
CA LEU A 277 -21.75 6.82 -1.15
C LEU A 277 -23.08 6.44 -0.48
N GLY A 278 -24.02 5.88 -1.23
CA GLY A 278 -25.29 5.39 -0.66
C GLY A 278 -25.06 4.33 0.40
N GLN A 279 -24.16 3.36 0.18
CA GLN A 279 -23.81 2.32 1.16
C GLN A 279 -23.17 2.92 2.42
N VAL A 280 -22.24 3.87 2.27
CA VAL A 280 -21.60 4.52 3.43
C VAL A 280 -22.61 5.35 4.23
N ARG A 281 -23.49 6.10 3.57
CA ARG A 281 -24.55 6.89 4.22
C ARG A 281 -25.55 5.98 4.94
N ALA A 282 -25.92 4.86 4.35
CA ALA A 282 -26.76 3.88 5.02
C ALA A 282 -26.09 3.33 6.29
N ALA A 283 -24.79 2.99 6.23
CA ALA A 283 -24.03 2.55 7.39
C ALA A 283 -23.88 3.65 8.47
N LEU A 284 -23.78 4.91 8.07
CA LEU A 284 -23.65 6.06 8.97
C LEU A 284 -24.99 6.39 9.69
N HIS A 285 -26.10 6.37 8.97
CA HIS A 285 -27.39 6.84 9.48
C HIS A 285 -28.33 5.69 9.90
N HIS A 286 -28.18 4.50 9.32
CA HIS A 286 -29.00 3.31 9.56
C HIS A 286 -28.16 2.07 9.78
N PRO A 287 -27.21 2.05 10.75
CA PRO A 287 -26.23 0.95 10.91
C PRO A 287 -26.87 -0.42 11.16
N ASN A 288 -28.09 -0.45 11.72
CA ASN A 288 -28.82 -1.69 11.98
C ASN A 288 -29.44 -2.32 10.72
N GLU A 289 -29.48 -1.59 9.59
CA GLU A 289 -30.04 -2.04 8.32
C GLU A 289 -28.96 -2.48 7.32
N VAL A 290 -27.69 -2.36 7.71
CA VAL A 290 -26.53 -2.65 6.86
C VAL A 290 -25.73 -3.81 7.46
N GLU A 291 -25.32 -4.75 6.62
CA GLU A 291 -24.41 -5.82 7.04
C GLU A 291 -23.01 -5.24 7.28
N LEU A 292 -22.66 -5.12 8.55
CA LEU A 292 -21.35 -4.66 9.00
C LEU A 292 -20.55 -5.82 9.58
N ARG A 293 -19.24 -5.83 9.33
CA ARG A 293 -18.34 -6.79 9.95
C ARG A 293 -18.28 -6.53 11.46
N PRO A 294 -18.58 -7.51 12.32
CA PRO A 294 -18.47 -7.33 13.76
C PRO A 294 -17.00 -7.24 14.19
N GLU A 295 -16.74 -6.63 15.35
CA GLU A 295 -15.39 -6.34 15.85
C GLU A 295 -14.49 -7.59 15.86
N TRP A 296 -15.01 -8.72 16.32
CA TRP A 296 -14.27 -9.98 16.42
C TRP A 296 -13.88 -10.61 15.06
N GLN A 297 -14.47 -10.16 13.95
CA GLN A 297 -14.10 -10.56 12.58
C GLN A 297 -13.15 -9.59 11.91
N ARG A 298 -12.87 -8.46 12.54
CA ARG A 298 -11.90 -7.52 12.00
C ARG A 298 -10.50 -8.06 12.26
N GLY A 299 -9.73 -8.25 11.21
CA GLY A 299 -8.30 -8.59 11.30
C GLY A 299 -7.50 -7.31 11.57
N LEU A 300 -7.20 -7.08 12.82
CA LEU A 300 -6.42 -5.94 13.31
C LEU A 300 -5.04 -6.43 13.78
#